data_ef254c6f23439dd4fd642ca26c46b919
#
_entry.id   ef254c6f23439dd4fd642ca26c46b919
#
_cell.length_a   1.000
_cell.length_b   1.000
_cell.length_c   1.000
_cell.angle_alpha   90.00
_cell.angle_beta   90.00
_cell.angle_gamma   90.00
#
_symmetry.space_group_name_H-M   'P 1'
#
loop_
_entity.id
_entity.type
_entity.pdbx_description
1 polymer ?
#
loop_
_entity_poly.entity_id
_entity_poly.type
_entity_poly.pdbx_seq_one_letter_code
_entity_poly.pdbx_strand_id
1 'polypeptide(L)'
;MPVWSTDATLAFMVDVQQLSGLSEQQLRELASSLIAQIAHRDQALIQRDQAIVQRDELIARKNQDIARKDQDILYRQAKIDQLTHELAVLKRWKFGKSREQLDPAQASLFDEAIDGDIAAIEVELEQLAP
;
A
#
# COMPACT_ATOMS: atom_id res chain seq x y z
N MET A 1 15.33 24.82 12.94
CA MET A 1 15.62 26.02 12.15
C MET A 1 16.06 25.62 10.77
N PRO A 2 15.38 26.03 9.73
CA PRO A 2 15.92 25.83 8.41
C PRO A 2 17.24 26.60 8.35
N VAL A 3 18.28 25.92 7.92
CA VAL A 3 19.55 26.53 7.65
C VAL A 3 19.40 27.41 6.40
N TRP A 4 18.60 28.42 6.52
CA TRP A 4 18.72 29.54 5.62
C TRP A 4 20.04 30.16 6.01
N SER A 5 21.05 29.94 5.21
CA SER A 5 22.27 30.61 5.47
C SER A 5 21.93 32.09 5.63
N THR A 6 22.43 32.70 6.67
CA THR A 6 22.30 34.12 6.94
C THR A 6 22.56 34.94 5.67
N ASP A 7 23.38 34.41 4.79
CA ASP A 7 23.73 35.01 3.50
C ASP A 7 22.56 35.06 2.52
N ALA A 8 21.70 34.01 2.47
CA ALA A 8 20.52 34.00 1.60
C ALA A 8 19.43 34.97 2.09
N THR A 9 19.31 35.12 3.42
CA THR A 9 18.39 36.08 4.02
C THR A 9 18.85 37.50 3.81
N LEU A 10 20.17 37.74 3.90
CA LEU A 10 20.77 39.01 3.62
C LEU A 10 20.63 39.41 2.15
N ALA A 11 20.72 38.46 1.22
CA ALA A 11 20.51 38.72 -0.22
C ALA A 11 19.08 39.13 -0.52
N PHE A 12 18.06 38.60 0.21
CA PHE A 12 16.67 39.00 0.08
C PHE A 12 16.37 40.36 0.72
N MET A 13 17.16 40.77 1.71
CA MET A 13 16.97 42.02 2.43
C MET A 13 17.73 43.19 1.82
N VAL A 14 18.49 42.97 0.75
CA VAL A 14 19.18 44.03 0.06
C VAL A 14 18.14 44.86 -0.71
N ASP A 15 17.79 45.99 -0.13
CA ASP A 15 16.88 46.96 -0.73
C ASP A 15 17.59 47.65 -1.90
N VAL A 16 16.82 48.11 -2.89
CA VAL A 16 17.33 48.87 -4.04
C VAL A 16 18.16 50.05 -3.60
N GLN A 17 17.84 50.69 -2.49
CA GLN A 17 18.61 51.78 -1.92
C GLN A 17 19.98 51.36 -1.42
N GLN A 18 20.10 50.14 -0.88
CA GLN A 18 21.39 49.58 -0.45
C GLN A 18 22.30 49.24 -1.63
N LEU A 19 21.67 48.80 -2.75
CA LEU A 19 22.41 48.54 -3.99
C LEU A 19 23.04 49.79 -4.59
N SER A 20 22.39 50.93 -4.47
CA SER A 20 22.93 52.19 -4.98
C SER A 20 24.14 52.70 -4.23
N GLY A 21 24.36 52.24 -2.99
CA GLY A 21 25.53 52.57 -2.18
C GLY A 21 26.76 51.69 -2.43
N LEU A 22 26.64 50.63 -3.25
CA LEU A 22 27.72 49.69 -3.50
C LEU A 22 28.61 50.16 -4.66
N SER A 23 29.92 49.85 -4.55
CA SER A 23 30.84 50.03 -5.65
C SER A 23 30.54 49.05 -6.79
N GLU A 24 31.04 49.33 -7.99
CA GLU A 24 30.90 48.46 -9.16
C GLU A 24 31.43 47.04 -8.87
N GLN A 25 32.57 46.94 -8.19
CA GLN A 25 33.13 45.64 -7.83
C GLN A 25 32.25 44.88 -6.84
N GLN A 26 31.72 45.57 -5.84
CA GLN A 26 30.78 44.95 -4.88
C GLN A 26 29.50 44.49 -5.55
N LEU A 27 28.97 45.22 -6.51
CA LEU A 27 27.82 44.83 -7.31
C LEU A 27 28.09 43.58 -8.15
N ARG A 28 29.29 43.49 -8.75
CA ARG A 28 29.71 42.31 -9.52
C ARG A 28 29.84 41.08 -8.62
N GLU A 29 30.41 41.23 -7.45
CA GLU A 29 30.53 40.14 -6.46
C GLU A 29 29.15 39.66 -5.99
N LEU A 30 28.25 40.60 -5.70
CA LEU A 30 26.87 40.28 -5.32
C LEU A 30 26.12 39.55 -6.46
N ALA A 31 26.23 40.04 -7.69
CA ALA A 31 25.64 39.43 -8.85
C ALA A 31 26.18 38.01 -9.07
N SER A 32 27.48 37.80 -8.96
CA SER A 32 28.10 36.48 -9.07
C SER A 32 27.61 35.51 -7.98
N SER A 33 27.49 36.00 -6.75
CA SER A 33 26.95 35.22 -5.63
C SER A 33 25.51 34.82 -5.84
N LEU A 34 24.69 35.76 -6.31
CA LEU A 34 23.28 35.50 -6.60
C LEU A 34 23.10 34.48 -7.74
N ILE A 35 23.90 34.60 -8.80
CA ILE A 35 23.89 33.64 -9.91
C ILE A 35 24.25 32.24 -9.40
N ALA A 36 25.28 32.13 -8.57
CA ALA A 36 25.70 30.86 -7.99
C ALA A 36 24.60 30.26 -7.09
N GLN A 37 23.92 31.08 -6.30
CA GLN A 37 22.81 30.65 -5.45
C GLN A 37 21.62 30.18 -6.28
N ILE A 38 21.27 30.90 -7.34
CA ILE A 38 20.20 30.52 -8.26
C ILE A 38 20.54 29.17 -8.90
N ALA A 39 21.75 28.99 -9.40
CA ALA A 39 22.18 27.73 -10.00
C ALA A 39 22.07 26.55 -9.01
N HIS A 40 22.48 26.79 -7.76
CA HIS A 40 22.39 25.80 -6.70
C HIS A 40 20.92 25.42 -6.36
N ARG A 41 20.07 26.43 -6.27
CA ARG A 41 18.64 26.23 -6.03
C ARG A 41 17.96 25.50 -7.18
N ASP A 42 18.30 25.84 -8.40
CA ASP A 42 17.77 25.18 -9.59
C ASP A 42 18.16 23.70 -9.61
N GLN A 43 19.41 23.39 -9.27
CA GLN A 43 19.89 22.03 -9.15
C GLN A 43 19.12 21.26 -8.06
N ALA A 44 18.91 21.89 -6.91
CA ALA A 44 18.13 21.29 -5.81
C ALA A 44 16.67 21.05 -6.21
N LEU A 45 16.06 21.97 -6.95
CA LEU A 45 14.69 21.80 -7.46
C LEU A 45 14.59 20.64 -8.45
N ILE A 46 15.55 20.50 -9.36
CA ILE A 46 15.59 19.37 -10.30
C ILE A 46 15.66 18.05 -9.53
N GLN A 47 16.51 17.96 -8.52
CA GLN A 47 16.65 16.76 -7.70
C GLN A 47 15.36 16.44 -6.95
N ARG A 48 14.69 17.45 -6.40
CA ARG A 48 13.40 17.31 -5.73
C ARG A 48 12.31 16.83 -6.69
N ASP A 49 12.25 17.41 -7.88
CA ASP A 49 11.27 17.02 -8.89
C ASP A 49 11.45 15.57 -9.32
N GLN A 50 12.69 15.13 -9.50
CA GLN A 50 13.01 13.73 -9.80
C GLN A 50 12.59 12.81 -8.65
N ALA A 51 12.84 13.21 -7.41
CA ALA A 51 12.43 12.45 -6.24
C ALA A 51 10.89 12.34 -6.13
N ILE A 52 10.17 13.41 -6.44
CA ILE A 52 8.70 13.43 -6.46
C ILE A 52 8.18 12.47 -7.53
N VAL A 53 8.72 12.51 -8.73
CA VAL A 53 8.31 11.59 -9.81
C VAL A 53 8.52 10.13 -9.39
N GLN A 54 9.66 9.80 -8.80
CA GLN A 54 9.94 8.44 -8.31
C GLN A 54 8.97 8.01 -7.21
N ARG A 55 8.65 8.92 -6.28
CA ARG A 55 7.67 8.65 -5.23
C ARG A 55 6.27 8.45 -5.79
N ASP A 56 5.87 9.26 -6.77
CA ASP A 56 4.56 9.15 -7.41
C ASP A 56 4.42 7.81 -8.13
N GLU A 57 5.45 7.36 -8.83
CA GLU A 57 5.48 6.05 -9.46
C GLU A 57 5.35 4.92 -8.44
N LEU A 58 6.07 5.04 -7.31
CA LEU A 58 6.00 4.06 -6.23
C LEU A 58 4.60 4.02 -5.59
N ILE A 59 3.99 5.19 -5.37
CA ILE A 59 2.62 5.29 -4.86
C ILE A 59 1.64 4.64 -5.83
N ALA A 60 1.77 4.89 -7.13
CA ALA A 60 0.92 4.28 -8.14
C ALA A 60 1.01 2.75 -8.12
N ARG A 61 2.22 2.20 -8.03
CA ARG A 61 2.43 0.75 -7.92
C ARG A 61 1.81 0.18 -6.64
N LYS A 62 2.02 0.85 -5.51
CA LYS A 62 1.45 0.41 -4.24
C LYS A 62 -0.07 0.45 -4.24
N ASN A 63 -0.67 1.46 -4.87
CA ASN A 63 -2.11 1.56 -5.01
C ASN A 63 -2.67 0.41 -5.87
N GLN A 64 -1.99 0.02 -6.94
CA GLN A 64 -2.36 -1.14 -7.73
C GLN A 64 -2.26 -2.43 -6.93
N ASP A 65 -1.21 -2.60 -6.14
CA ASP A 65 -1.03 -3.76 -5.29
C ASP A 65 -2.11 -3.85 -4.21
N ILE A 66 -2.45 -2.72 -3.60
CA ILE A 66 -3.55 -2.64 -2.63
C ILE A 66 -4.88 -3.04 -3.28
N ALA A 67 -5.17 -2.53 -4.48
CA ALA A 67 -6.40 -2.88 -5.19
C ALA A 67 -6.48 -4.39 -5.50
N ARG A 68 -5.38 -5.01 -5.91
CA ARG A 68 -5.31 -6.46 -6.14
C ARG A 68 -5.52 -7.24 -4.86
N LYS A 69 -4.88 -6.81 -3.78
CA LYS A 69 -5.04 -7.46 -2.47
C LYS A 69 -6.46 -7.33 -1.94
N ASP A 70 -7.09 -6.18 -2.12
CA ASP A 70 -8.49 -5.99 -1.73
C ASP A 70 -9.43 -6.93 -2.48
N GLN A 71 -9.22 -7.09 -3.80
CA GLN A 71 -9.98 -8.04 -4.60
C GLN A 71 -9.75 -9.48 -4.14
N ASP A 72 -8.50 -9.83 -3.82
CA ASP A 72 -8.16 -11.15 -3.32
C ASP A 72 -8.82 -11.43 -1.96
N ILE A 73 -8.82 -10.45 -1.07
CA ILE A 73 -9.49 -10.54 0.23
C ILE A 73 -10.99 -10.76 0.06
N LEU A 74 -11.65 -10.00 -0.82
CA LEU A 74 -13.08 -10.15 -1.10
C LEU A 74 -13.40 -11.54 -1.67
N TYR A 75 -12.57 -12.01 -2.60
CA TYR A 75 -12.73 -13.35 -3.16
C TYR A 75 -12.58 -14.43 -2.09
N ARG A 76 -11.54 -14.35 -1.28
CA ARG A 76 -11.30 -15.31 -0.18
C ARG A 76 -12.41 -15.29 0.85
N GLN A 77 -12.89 -14.10 1.20
CA GLN A 77 -14.00 -13.97 2.15
C GLN A 77 -15.27 -14.62 1.63
N ALA A 78 -15.63 -14.38 0.36
CA ALA A 78 -16.79 -15.00 -0.27
C ALA A 78 -16.65 -16.54 -0.31
N LYS A 79 -15.44 -17.02 -0.60
CA LYS A 79 -15.13 -18.45 -0.63
C LYS A 79 -15.22 -19.07 0.76
N ILE A 80 -14.71 -18.41 1.77
CA ILE A 80 -14.80 -18.84 3.18
C ILE A 80 -16.27 -18.94 3.62
N ASP A 81 -17.07 -17.92 3.31
CA ASP A 81 -18.48 -17.91 3.66
C ASP A 81 -19.23 -19.05 2.98
N GLN A 82 -18.96 -19.29 1.70
CA GLN A 82 -19.55 -20.40 0.95
C GLN A 82 -19.18 -21.76 1.58
N LEU A 83 -17.90 -21.99 1.81
CA LEU A 83 -17.41 -23.25 2.37
C LEU A 83 -17.91 -23.48 3.81
N THR A 84 -17.98 -22.42 4.59
CA THR A 84 -18.52 -22.48 5.96
C THR A 84 -20.00 -22.88 5.94
N HIS A 85 -20.76 -22.35 4.98
CA HIS A 85 -22.17 -22.73 4.80
C HIS A 85 -22.30 -24.19 4.37
N GLU A 86 -21.52 -24.63 3.40
CA GLU A 86 -21.52 -26.03 2.94
C GLU A 86 -21.13 -26.97 4.08
N LEU A 87 -20.13 -26.61 4.87
CA LEU A 87 -19.71 -27.36 6.04
C LEU A 87 -20.86 -27.51 7.06
N ALA A 88 -21.55 -26.40 7.33
CA ALA A 88 -22.71 -26.42 8.24
C ALA A 88 -23.85 -27.33 7.72
N VAL A 89 -24.10 -27.28 6.41
CA VAL A 89 -25.11 -28.15 5.78
C VAL A 89 -24.71 -29.62 5.89
N LEU A 90 -23.46 -29.96 5.61
CA LEU A 90 -22.97 -31.34 5.70
C LEU A 90 -22.99 -31.85 7.14
N LYS A 91 -22.63 -31.03 8.10
CA LYS A 91 -22.70 -31.40 9.52
C LYS A 91 -24.15 -31.65 9.97
N ARG A 92 -25.11 -30.85 9.53
CA ARG A 92 -26.52 -31.05 9.80
C ARG A 92 -27.01 -32.38 9.19
N TRP A 93 -26.60 -32.68 7.98
CA TRP A 93 -26.94 -33.93 7.33
C TRP A 93 -26.37 -35.12 8.09
N LYS A 94 -25.14 -35.07 8.51
CA LYS A 94 -24.50 -36.11 9.30
C LYS A 94 -25.28 -36.37 10.59
N PHE A 95 -25.60 -35.33 11.35
CA PHE A 95 -26.35 -35.46 12.60
C PHE A 95 -27.84 -35.81 12.39
N GLY A 96 -28.45 -35.30 11.34
CA GLY A 96 -29.85 -35.58 11.02
C GLY A 96 -30.07 -37.02 10.59
N LYS A 97 -29.16 -37.59 9.79
CA LYS A 97 -29.28 -38.96 9.28
C LYS A 97 -28.91 -40.04 10.29
N SER A 98 -28.15 -39.72 11.33
CA SER A 98 -27.93 -40.67 12.42
C SER A 98 -29.19 -41.03 13.17
N ARG A 99 -30.31 -40.31 12.95
CA ARG A 99 -31.62 -40.55 13.50
C ARG A 99 -32.55 -41.34 12.57
N GLU A 100 -32.20 -41.49 11.30
CA GLU A 100 -32.97 -42.30 10.36
C GLU A 100 -32.52 -43.75 10.42
N GLN A 101 -33.50 -44.70 10.33
CA GLN A 101 -33.21 -46.12 10.30
C GLN A 101 -32.69 -46.52 8.91
N LEU A 102 -31.40 -46.32 8.67
CA LEU A 102 -30.70 -46.80 7.48
C LEU A 102 -30.08 -48.16 7.76
N ASP A 103 -29.99 -49.00 6.71
CA ASP A 103 -29.20 -50.23 6.73
C ASP A 103 -27.75 -49.86 7.20
N PRO A 104 -27.17 -50.59 8.18
CA PRO A 104 -25.86 -50.29 8.73
C PRO A 104 -24.74 -50.16 7.67
N ALA A 105 -24.81 -50.93 6.59
CA ALA A 105 -23.83 -50.85 5.51
C ALA A 105 -23.95 -49.58 4.70
N GLN A 106 -25.16 -49.12 4.41
CA GLN A 106 -25.42 -47.88 3.70
C GLN A 106 -25.12 -46.65 4.57
N ALA A 107 -25.48 -46.71 5.85
CA ALA A 107 -25.13 -45.65 6.81
C ALA A 107 -23.62 -45.45 6.94
N SER A 108 -22.87 -46.54 6.99
CA SER A 108 -21.40 -46.47 7.07
C SER A 108 -20.77 -45.84 5.81
N LEU A 109 -21.23 -46.26 4.61
CA LEU A 109 -20.73 -45.66 3.36
C LEU A 109 -21.09 -44.18 3.24
N PHE A 110 -22.27 -43.81 3.67
CA PHE A 110 -22.75 -42.43 3.65
C PHE A 110 -21.98 -41.57 4.62
N ASP A 111 -21.72 -42.06 5.83
CA ASP A 111 -20.91 -41.32 6.83
C ASP A 111 -19.47 -41.14 6.37
N GLU A 112 -18.87 -42.16 5.74
CA GLU A 112 -17.52 -42.03 5.17
C GLU A 112 -17.45 -40.97 4.06
N ALA A 113 -18.46 -40.93 3.19
CA ALA A 113 -18.51 -39.92 2.12
C ALA A 113 -18.65 -38.51 2.68
N ILE A 114 -19.53 -38.31 3.67
CA ILE A 114 -19.72 -37.02 4.32
C ILE A 114 -18.46 -36.60 5.10
N ASP A 115 -17.87 -37.52 5.84
CA ASP A 115 -16.64 -37.25 6.58
C ASP A 115 -15.50 -36.87 5.63
N GLY A 116 -15.40 -37.50 4.46
CA GLY A 116 -14.45 -37.12 3.43
C GLY A 116 -14.68 -35.72 2.88
N ASP A 117 -15.94 -35.38 2.61
CA ASP A 117 -16.32 -34.05 2.12
C ASP A 117 -16.04 -32.97 3.18
N ILE A 118 -16.37 -33.23 4.43
CA ILE A 118 -16.08 -32.32 5.55
C ILE A 118 -14.59 -32.11 5.69
N ALA A 119 -13.79 -33.16 5.64
CA ALA A 119 -12.35 -33.06 5.74
C ALA A 119 -11.75 -32.25 4.58
N ALA A 120 -12.23 -32.44 3.36
CA ALA A 120 -11.80 -31.70 2.20
C ALA A 120 -12.10 -30.19 2.32
N ILE A 121 -13.30 -29.85 2.80
CA ILE A 121 -13.69 -28.44 3.03
C ILE A 121 -12.84 -27.81 4.14
N GLU A 122 -12.60 -28.52 5.22
CA GLU A 122 -11.76 -28.04 6.33
C GLU A 122 -10.34 -27.75 5.87
N VAL A 123 -9.76 -28.59 5.02
CA VAL A 123 -8.44 -28.35 4.42
C VAL A 123 -8.46 -27.12 3.53
N GLU A 124 -9.48 -26.96 2.70
CA GLU A 124 -9.62 -25.81 1.82
C GLU A 124 -9.78 -24.50 2.63
N LEU A 125 -10.56 -24.52 3.70
CA LEU A 125 -10.70 -23.38 4.62
C LEU A 125 -9.38 -23.02 5.28
N GLU A 126 -8.59 -24.00 5.67
CA GLU A 126 -7.28 -23.79 6.26
C GLU A 126 -6.32 -23.10 5.27
N GLN A 127 -6.36 -23.49 4.00
CA GLN A 127 -5.57 -22.88 2.94
C GLN A 127 -5.99 -21.43 2.64
N LEU A 128 -7.24 -21.07 2.87
CA LEU A 128 -7.77 -19.72 2.66
C LEU A 128 -7.53 -18.80 3.85
N ALA A 129 -7.25 -19.34 5.02
CA ALA A 129 -6.94 -18.55 6.22
C ALA A 129 -5.64 -17.77 6.03
N PRO A 130 -5.54 -16.50 6.53
CA PRO A 130 -4.32 -15.71 6.44
C PRO A 130 -3.20 -16.29 7.29
#